data_21fd3c2cb1c3e5e18518d2fad0c7a815
#
_entry.id   21fd3c2cb1c3e5e18518d2fad0c7a815
#
_cell.length_a   1.000
_cell.length_b   1.000
_cell.length_c   1.000
_cell.angle_alpha   90.00
_cell.angle_beta   90.00
_cell.angle_gamma   90.00
#
_symmetry.space_group_name_H-M   'P 1'
#
loop_
_entity.id
_entity.type
_entity.pdbx_description
1 polymer ?
#
loop_
_entity_poly.entity_id
_entity_poly.type
_entity_poly.pdbx_seq_one_letter_code
_entity_poly.pdbx_strand_id
1 'polypeptide(L)'
;MLPAKNREYALAPAHPKRPNVLRFLPYIKPFAPQFITSFALAPLQVLASVSIPLLLGAVVDGPIRERNVMGVVWFAVALLGVGAGEALLSFIRRWIMSRATSHIEANIRLDLFDQLQRLPLGFHKTWESGQLLSRIMSDLGLLRRFMSFGLVMLAMSSLHIVVVVTIMVLTLWQVGLAVLIAVVPVVVAVFALMGRFGRISRQVQDQTGDVASAAEESLHGVRVIRSFGRTRYSFDTFDKRASALASSGVQRMNLASILWTLLEVFPSVLLLIVLFGVSYGVTDGGLSLGAAVAFVTLLLSLAWPVGSLGFLLSFAREAATAADRVSEVFDAPVTIVGGDKTIEQPRGHLQLQDVTFQFADADQPTLKGLNLGIKPGETVALVGGTGSGKSTLVSLIPRLVDVTGGRILLDGVDIRDLDLRQLRSLIGTAFEDPILFSMSARENLTLGRPEATEEEIREAVRVARAEFVYDLPWGLDTRLGEQGLSLSGGQRQRLALARAILVKPRVLVLDDTLSALDIHTEAEVEEALKSTLVGVTGIVVAHRASTVLLADRVAMLVEGRIAHTGTHAELLATVPEYRELLSADYAISMGGEPVEH
;
A
#
# COMPACT_ATOMS: atom_id res chain seq x y z
N MET A 1 -12.44 -18.58 -11.86
CA MET A 1 -12.97 -17.97 -10.63
C MET A 1 -13.17 -19.07 -9.61
N LEU A 2 -12.43 -19.08 -8.51
CA LEU A 2 -12.72 -19.94 -7.36
C LEU A 2 -13.71 -19.16 -6.49
N PRO A 3 -14.77 -19.80 -5.95
CA PRO A 3 -15.79 -19.11 -5.17
C PRO A 3 -15.17 -18.49 -3.91
N ALA A 4 -15.48 -17.23 -3.68
CA ALA A 4 -15.23 -16.54 -2.41
C ALA A 4 -16.07 -17.23 -1.32
N LYS A 5 -15.52 -18.25 -0.69
CA LYS A 5 -16.07 -18.90 0.49
C LYS A 5 -15.16 -18.61 1.67
N ASN A 6 -15.70 -17.89 2.65
CA ASN A 6 -15.27 -17.75 4.04
C ASN A 6 -13.86 -18.30 4.33
N ARG A 7 -12.84 -17.58 3.90
CA ARG A 7 -11.45 -17.91 4.22
C ARG A 7 -10.95 -16.83 5.16
N GLU A 8 -11.18 -17.00 6.43
CA GLU A 8 -10.44 -16.32 7.46
C GLU A 8 -8.99 -16.84 7.45
N TYR A 9 -8.17 -16.31 6.56
CA TYR A 9 -6.74 -16.43 6.69
C TYR A 9 -6.29 -15.40 7.73
N ALA A 10 -6.42 -15.76 9.02
CA ALA A 10 -5.81 -14.92 10.05
C ALA A 10 -4.28 -15.03 9.94
N LEU A 11 -3.59 -13.90 9.88
CA LEU A 11 -2.15 -13.89 10.04
C LEU A 11 -1.79 -14.56 11.36
N ALA A 12 -0.78 -15.41 11.37
CA ALA A 12 -0.29 -15.97 12.61
C ALA A 12 0.18 -14.84 13.55
N PRO A 13 -0.11 -14.91 14.85
CA PRO A 13 0.25 -13.85 15.80
C PRO A 13 1.74 -13.53 15.76
N ALA A 14 2.09 -12.26 15.95
CA ALA A 14 3.47 -11.83 16.02
C ALA A 14 4.20 -12.55 17.17
N HIS A 15 5.36 -13.11 16.88
CA HIS A 15 6.19 -13.77 17.89
C HIS A 15 7.56 -13.06 17.91
N PRO A 16 8.01 -12.51 19.06
CA PRO A 16 9.22 -11.68 19.13
C PRO A 16 10.51 -12.38 18.72
N LYS A 17 10.51 -13.70 18.61
CA LYS A 17 11.68 -14.51 18.19
C LYS A 17 11.53 -15.14 16.80
N ARG A 18 10.43 -14.93 16.07
CA ARG A 18 10.22 -15.54 14.75
C ARG A 18 10.21 -14.47 13.66
N PRO A 19 10.88 -14.69 12.52
CA PRO A 19 10.78 -13.78 11.38
C PRO A 19 9.33 -13.61 10.94
N ASN A 20 8.90 -12.38 10.66
CA ASN A 20 7.52 -12.08 10.23
C ASN A 20 7.14 -12.79 8.93
N VAL A 21 8.09 -13.18 8.09
CA VAL A 21 7.84 -14.01 6.91
C VAL A 21 7.08 -15.31 7.26
N LEU A 22 7.34 -15.90 8.43
CA LEU A 22 6.65 -17.12 8.86
C LEU A 22 5.19 -16.88 9.25
N ARG A 23 4.79 -15.64 9.48
CA ARG A 23 3.38 -15.28 9.76
C ARG A 23 2.48 -15.49 8.55
N PHE A 24 3.05 -15.50 7.34
CA PHE A 24 2.31 -15.75 6.11
C PHE A 24 2.14 -17.26 5.80
N LEU A 25 2.60 -18.13 6.69
CA LEU A 25 2.46 -19.59 6.54
C LEU A 25 1.00 -20.05 6.34
N PRO A 26 -0.03 -19.47 6.99
CA PRO A 26 -1.42 -19.84 6.73
C PRO A 26 -1.84 -19.65 5.27
N TYR A 27 -1.32 -18.64 4.57
CA TYR A 27 -1.56 -18.41 3.14
C TYR A 27 -0.83 -19.41 2.25
N ILE A 28 0.32 -19.94 2.72
CA ILE A 28 1.11 -20.94 2.01
C ILE A 28 0.53 -22.35 2.18
N LYS A 29 -0.04 -22.65 3.35
CA LYS A 29 -0.55 -23.99 3.72
C LYS A 29 -1.49 -24.62 2.68
N PRO A 30 -2.47 -23.93 2.06
CA PRO A 30 -3.33 -24.51 1.03
C PRO A 30 -2.57 -24.92 -0.23
N PHE A 31 -1.40 -24.32 -0.47
CA PHE A 31 -0.53 -24.55 -1.63
C PHE A 31 0.70 -25.41 -1.26
N ALA A 32 0.71 -25.99 -0.05
CA ALA A 32 1.81 -26.84 0.41
C ALA A 32 2.16 -27.99 -0.58
N PRO A 33 1.21 -28.66 -1.24
CA PRO A 33 1.54 -29.69 -2.22
C PRO A 33 2.41 -29.16 -3.38
N GLN A 34 2.14 -27.93 -3.86
CA GLN A 34 2.92 -27.30 -4.92
C GLN A 34 4.36 -27.00 -4.48
N PHE A 35 4.52 -26.50 -3.25
CA PHE A 35 5.84 -26.27 -2.65
C PHE A 35 6.59 -27.59 -2.46
N ILE A 36 5.95 -28.59 -1.87
CA ILE A 36 6.54 -29.92 -1.66
C ILE A 36 6.98 -30.52 -3.01
N THR A 37 6.12 -30.50 -4.03
CA THR A 37 6.45 -30.98 -5.37
C THR A 37 7.64 -30.22 -5.96
N SER A 38 7.66 -28.89 -5.85
CA SER A 38 8.77 -28.07 -6.34
C SER A 38 10.09 -28.41 -5.65
N PHE A 39 10.08 -28.57 -4.33
CA PHE A 39 11.27 -28.96 -3.57
C PHE A 39 11.68 -30.42 -3.81
N ALA A 40 10.74 -31.33 -4.06
CA ALA A 40 11.03 -32.70 -4.42
C ALA A 40 11.65 -32.85 -5.83
N LEU A 41 11.26 -31.97 -6.77
CA LEU A 41 11.85 -31.92 -8.11
C LEU A 41 13.25 -31.28 -8.13
N ALA A 42 13.62 -30.48 -7.15
CA ALA A 42 14.89 -29.78 -7.12
C ALA A 42 16.11 -30.73 -7.07
N PRO A 43 16.16 -31.76 -6.21
CA PRO A 43 17.26 -32.75 -6.23
C PRO A 43 17.37 -33.46 -7.57
N LEU A 44 16.25 -33.83 -8.19
CA LEU A 44 16.25 -34.51 -9.48
C LEU A 44 16.85 -33.61 -10.59
N GLN A 45 16.50 -32.31 -10.56
CA GLN A 45 17.07 -31.33 -11.48
C GLN A 45 18.56 -31.13 -11.22
N VAL A 46 19.02 -31.06 -9.97
CA VAL A 46 20.46 -30.97 -9.65
C VAL A 46 21.22 -32.21 -10.11
N LEU A 47 20.65 -33.42 -9.91
CA LEU A 47 21.25 -34.65 -10.38
C LEU A 47 21.36 -34.68 -11.90
N ALA A 48 20.34 -34.24 -12.63
CA ALA A 48 20.38 -34.13 -14.09
C ALA A 48 21.48 -33.13 -14.54
N SER A 49 21.58 -31.97 -13.91
CA SER A 49 22.61 -30.98 -14.21
C SER A 49 24.02 -31.49 -13.95
N VAL A 50 24.24 -32.20 -12.85
CA VAL A 50 25.54 -32.79 -12.49
C VAL A 50 25.89 -34.02 -13.37
N SER A 51 24.91 -34.72 -13.92
CA SER A 51 25.14 -35.84 -14.81
C SER A 51 25.79 -35.43 -16.15
N ILE A 52 25.57 -34.19 -16.62
CA ILE A 52 26.15 -33.67 -17.86
C ILE A 52 27.69 -33.69 -17.82
N PRO A 53 28.36 -33.08 -16.82
CA PRO A 53 29.82 -33.20 -16.64
C PRO A 53 30.33 -34.62 -16.55
N LEU A 54 29.61 -35.49 -15.82
CA LEU A 54 30.02 -36.90 -15.68
C LEU A 54 29.91 -37.68 -16.98
N LEU A 55 28.87 -37.50 -17.77
CA LEU A 55 28.69 -38.06 -19.08
C LEU A 55 29.77 -37.57 -20.07
N LEU A 56 30.13 -36.28 -20.01
CA LEU A 56 31.23 -35.73 -20.80
C LEU A 56 32.55 -36.44 -20.50
N GLY A 57 32.84 -36.68 -19.22
CA GLY A 57 34.00 -37.50 -18.84
C GLY A 57 33.94 -38.92 -19.40
N ALA A 58 32.80 -39.58 -19.28
CA ALA A 58 32.58 -40.92 -19.77
C ALA A 58 32.72 -41.05 -21.31
N VAL A 59 32.30 -40.02 -22.06
CA VAL A 59 32.53 -39.97 -23.53
C VAL A 59 34.02 -39.99 -23.88
N VAL A 60 34.83 -39.24 -23.12
CA VAL A 60 36.28 -39.14 -23.34
C VAL A 60 36.98 -40.44 -23.03
N ASP A 61 36.65 -41.10 -21.91
CA ASP A 61 37.30 -42.34 -21.48
C ASP A 61 36.87 -43.58 -22.29
N GLY A 62 35.64 -43.61 -22.82
CA GLY A 62 35.08 -44.70 -23.61
C GLY A 62 35.17 -44.43 -25.11
N PRO A 63 34.09 -43.97 -25.76
CA PRO A 63 33.97 -43.92 -27.21
C PRO A 63 35.06 -43.13 -27.94
N ILE A 64 35.53 -42.01 -27.37
CA ILE A 64 36.60 -41.20 -27.99
C ILE A 64 37.91 -41.96 -27.96
N ARG A 65 38.27 -42.57 -26.83
CA ARG A 65 39.48 -43.35 -26.66
C ARG A 65 39.50 -44.58 -27.57
N GLU A 66 38.33 -45.22 -27.74
CA GLU A 66 38.15 -46.40 -28.61
C GLU A 66 37.93 -46.03 -30.08
N ARG A 67 37.90 -44.76 -30.44
CA ARG A 67 37.58 -44.22 -31.78
C ARG A 67 36.25 -44.74 -32.34
N ASN A 68 35.29 -44.99 -31.44
CA ASN A 68 33.95 -45.46 -31.77
C ASN A 68 32.99 -44.27 -32.03
N VAL A 69 32.84 -43.90 -33.31
CA VAL A 69 31.99 -42.76 -33.72
C VAL A 69 30.53 -42.99 -33.34
N MET A 70 30.00 -44.21 -33.47
CA MET A 70 28.61 -44.51 -33.12
C MET A 70 28.38 -44.38 -31.61
N GLY A 71 29.36 -44.79 -30.80
CA GLY A 71 29.34 -44.58 -29.36
C GLY A 71 29.27 -43.08 -28.99
N VAL A 72 30.07 -42.23 -29.67
CA VAL A 72 30.01 -40.75 -29.45
C VAL A 72 28.63 -40.21 -29.81
N VAL A 73 28.01 -40.67 -30.91
CA VAL A 73 26.65 -40.26 -31.29
C VAL A 73 25.62 -40.62 -30.21
N TRP A 74 25.68 -41.86 -29.68
CA TRP A 74 24.76 -42.28 -28.61
C TRP A 74 24.91 -41.46 -27.32
N PHE A 75 26.14 -41.13 -26.94
CA PHE A 75 26.38 -40.25 -25.80
C PHE A 75 25.91 -38.82 -26.06
N ALA A 76 26.06 -38.31 -27.28
CA ALA A 76 25.51 -37.00 -27.65
C ALA A 76 23.97 -36.96 -27.54
N VAL A 77 23.31 -38.05 -28.00
CA VAL A 77 21.85 -38.21 -27.83
C VAL A 77 21.47 -38.31 -26.35
N ALA A 78 22.24 -39.04 -25.54
CA ALA A 78 22.01 -39.12 -24.09
C ALA A 78 22.17 -37.76 -23.41
N LEU A 79 23.22 -36.99 -23.73
CA LEU A 79 23.42 -35.61 -23.22
C LEU A 79 22.28 -34.70 -23.61
N LEU A 80 21.81 -34.75 -24.86
CA LEU A 80 20.65 -34.00 -25.32
C LEU A 80 19.39 -34.38 -24.53
N GLY A 81 19.18 -35.68 -24.28
CA GLY A 81 18.06 -36.20 -23.50
C GLY A 81 18.08 -35.72 -22.05
N VAL A 82 19.24 -35.76 -21.40
CA VAL A 82 19.43 -35.25 -20.03
C VAL A 82 19.19 -33.75 -19.97
N GLY A 83 19.75 -32.96 -20.91
CA GLY A 83 19.54 -31.52 -20.98
C GLY A 83 18.08 -31.13 -21.23
N ALA A 84 17.39 -31.85 -22.14
CA ALA A 84 15.98 -31.67 -22.39
C ALA A 84 15.12 -32.02 -21.14
N GLY A 85 15.48 -33.10 -20.45
CA GLY A 85 14.87 -33.50 -19.18
C GLY A 85 15.04 -32.44 -18.08
N GLU A 86 16.24 -31.90 -17.92
CA GLU A 86 16.54 -30.82 -17.00
C GLU A 86 15.71 -29.56 -17.31
N ALA A 87 15.64 -29.15 -18.58
CA ALA A 87 14.85 -28.03 -19.04
C ALA A 87 13.35 -28.23 -18.74
N LEU A 88 12.83 -29.44 -18.99
CA LEU A 88 11.43 -29.79 -18.69
C LEU A 88 11.14 -29.75 -17.19
N LEU A 89 12.01 -30.32 -16.36
CA LEU A 89 11.89 -30.25 -14.90
C LEU A 89 11.90 -28.82 -14.40
N SER A 90 12.79 -27.97 -14.93
CA SER A 90 12.88 -26.56 -14.62
C SER A 90 11.60 -25.82 -15.00
N PHE A 91 11.05 -26.10 -16.19
CA PHE A 91 9.81 -25.52 -16.67
C PHE A 91 8.63 -25.90 -15.77
N ILE A 92 8.42 -27.20 -15.50
CA ILE A 92 7.32 -27.71 -14.66
C ILE A 92 7.38 -27.07 -13.28
N ARG A 93 8.55 -27.05 -12.65
CA ARG A 93 8.77 -26.48 -11.34
C ARG A 93 8.45 -24.99 -11.29
N ARG A 94 8.95 -24.21 -12.26
CA ARG A 94 8.67 -22.76 -12.35
C ARG A 94 7.19 -22.49 -12.58
N TRP A 95 6.54 -23.29 -13.41
CA TRP A 95 5.12 -23.16 -13.73
C TRP A 95 4.24 -23.42 -12.49
N ILE A 96 4.52 -24.49 -11.74
CA ILE A 96 3.81 -24.83 -10.50
C ILE A 96 3.97 -23.71 -9.47
N MET A 97 5.22 -23.25 -9.24
CA MET A 97 5.50 -22.21 -8.25
C MET A 97 4.91 -20.86 -8.63
N SER A 98 4.98 -20.46 -9.88
CA SER A 98 4.42 -19.19 -10.35
C SER A 98 2.92 -19.12 -10.09
N ARG A 99 2.17 -20.20 -10.40
CA ARG A 99 0.72 -20.25 -10.16
C ARG A 99 0.38 -20.19 -8.65
N ALA A 100 1.05 -21.00 -7.85
CA ALA A 100 0.82 -21.05 -6.42
C ALA A 100 1.08 -19.67 -5.76
N THR A 101 2.23 -19.09 -6.05
CA THR A 101 2.64 -17.81 -5.44
C THR A 101 1.80 -16.62 -5.92
N SER A 102 1.28 -16.63 -7.16
CA SER A 102 0.35 -15.61 -7.63
C SER A 102 -1.00 -15.67 -6.91
N HIS A 103 -1.51 -16.87 -6.61
CA HIS A 103 -2.72 -17.01 -5.81
C HIS A 103 -2.51 -16.59 -4.34
N ILE A 104 -1.35 -16.90 -3.77
CA ILE A 104 -0.98 -16.47 -2.42
C ILE A 104 -0.95 -14.94 -2.35
N GLU A 105 -0.27 -14.28 -3.30
CA GLU A 105 -0.21 -12.82 -3.39
C GLU A 105 -1.61 -12.20 -3.49
N ALA A 106 -2.47 -12.76 -4.37
CA ALA A 106 -3.84 -12.27 -4.54
C ALA A 106 -4.66 -12.38 -3.24
N ASN A 107 -4.55 -13.50 -2.52
CA ASN A 107 -5.26 -13.68 -1.25
C ASN A 107 -4.77 -12.68 -0.18
N ILE A 108 -3.44 -12.54 -0.02
CA ILE A 108 -2.87 -11.57 0.93
C ILE A 108 -3.30 -10.14 0.57
N ARG A 109 -3.30 -9.80 -0.73
CA ARG A 109 -3.72 -8.47 -1.19
C ARG A 109 -5.17 -8.17 -0.85
N LEU A 110 -6.07 -9.13 -1.05
CA LEU A 110 -7.48 -8.97 -0.71
C LEU A 110 -7.69 -8.78 0.79
N ASP A 111 -7.04 -9.60 1.61
CA ASP A 111 -7.16 -9.51 3.07
C ASP A 111 -6.51 -8.22 3.60
N LEU A 112 -5.38 -7.79 3.01
CA LEU A 112 -4.73 -6.53 3.36
C LEU A 112 -5.61 -5.32 2.99
N PHE A 113 -6.29 -5.38 1.84
CA PHE A 113 -7.21 -4.33 1.43
C PHE A 113 -8.45 -4.28 2.34
N ASP A 114 -9.02 -5.44 2.71
CA ASP A 114 -10.12 -5.51 3.68
C ASP A 114 -9.70 -4.91 5.04
N GLN A 115 -8.51 -5.27 5.53
CA GLN A 115 -7.97 -4.70 6.76
C GLN A 115 -7.87 -3.17 6.68
N LEU A 116 -7.33 -2.63 5.59
CA LEU A 116 -7.22 -1.18 5.39
C LEU A 116 -8.59 -0.48 5.41
N GLN A 117 -9.62 -1.11 4.84
CA GLN A 117 -10.98 -0.55 4.87
C GLN A 117 -11.61 -0.55 6.28
N ARG A 118 -11.15 -1.42 7.16
CA ARG A 118 -11.63 -1.54 8.55
C ARG A 118 -10.88 -0.66 9.55
N LEU A 119 -9.68 -0.18 9.17
CA LEU A 119 -8.87 0.65 10.06
C LEU A 119 -9.51 2.03 10.27
N PRO A 120 -9.36 2.61 11.48
CA PRO A 120 -9.95 3.90 11.81
C PRO A 120 -9.33 5.04 11.00
N LEU A 121 -10.09 6.13 10.84
CA LEU A 121 -9.65 7.31 10.08
C LEU A 121 -8.34 7.90 10.62
N GLY A 122 -8.07 7.80 11.93
CA GLY A 122 -6.81 8.23 12.55
C GLY A 122 -5.59 7.51 11.96
N PHE A 123 -5.71 6.22 11.67
CA PHE A 123 -4.64 5.47 11.00
C PHE A 123 -4.33 6.07 9.61
N HIS A 124 -5.37 6.34 8.81
CA HIS A 124 -5.20 6.91 7.46
C HIS A 124 -4.67 8.34 7.45
N LYS A 125 -4.82 9.11 8.55
CA LYS A 125 -4.21 10.44 8.70
C LYS A 125 -2.72 10.39 9.02
N THR A 126 -2.26 9.34 9.73
CA THR A 126 -0.84 9.17 10.10
C THR A 126 -0.01 8.52 9.00
N TRP A 127 -0.66 7.83 8.06
CA TRP A 127 0.00 7.13 6.96
C TRP A 127 -0.27 7.83 5.63
N GLU A 128 0.79 8.15 4.90
CA GLU A 128 0.64 8.63 3.54
C GLU A 128 0.05 7.54 2.63
N SER A 129 -0.93 7.88 1.81
CA SER A 129 -1.59 6.95 0.89
C SER A 129 -0.61 6.23 -0.04
N GLY A 130 0.46 6.91 -0.48
CA GLY A 130 1.53 6.33 -1.27
C GLY A 130 2.29 5.21 -0.57
N GLN A 131 2.51 5.33 0.75
CA GLN A 131 3.16 4.29 1.54
C GLN A 131 2.28 3.04 1.66
N LEU A 132 0.98 3.22 1.91
CA LEU A 132 0.02 2.11 1.97
C LEU A 132 -0.12 1.41 0.61
N LEU A 133 -0.18 2.18 -0.48
CA LEU A 133 -0.20 1.63 -1.84
C LEU A 133 1.07 0.83 -2.16
N SER A 134 2.24 1.33 -1.74
CA SER A 134 3.51 0.62 -1.89
C SER A 134 3.49 -0.74 -1.17
N ARG A 135 2.88 -0.85 0.02
CA ARG A 135 2.74 -2.12 0.75
C ARG A 135 1.87 -3.12 0.00
N ILE A 136 0.74 -2.66 -0.57
CA ILE A 136 -0.19 -3.50 -1.34
C ILE A 136 0.42 -3.99 -2.66
N MET A 137 1.23 -3.15 -3.32
CA MET A 137 1.75 -3.43 -4.67
C MET A 137 3.18 -3.93 -4.64
N SER A 138 4.11 -3.12 -4.15
CA SER A 138 5.55 -3.40 -4.24
C SER A 138 6.01 -4.46 -3.26
N ASP A 139 5.62 -4.36 -1.99
CA ASP A 139 6.07 -5.26 -0.94
C ASP A 139 5.49 -6.67 -1.12
N LEU A 140 4.21 -6.79 -1.46
CA LEU A 140 3.61 -8.09 -1.79
C LEU A 140 4.23 -8.69 -3.05
N GLY A 141 4.51 -7.87 -4.07
CA GLY A 141 5.22 -8.32 -5.27
C GLY A 141 6.63 -8.83 -4.96
N LEU A 142 7.34 -8.20 -4.02
CA LEU A 142 8.65 -8.64 -3.55
C LEU A 142 8.56 -9.98 -2.81
N LEU A 143 7.61 -10.15 -1.90
CA LEU A 143 7.33 -11.41 -1.21
C LEU A 143 7.03 -12.54 -2.20
N ARG A 144 6.15 -12.30 -3.17
CA ARG A 144 5.83 -13.29 -4.22
C ARG A 144 7.06 -13.71 -5.00
N ARG A 145 7.86 -12.73 -5.47
CA ARG A 145 9.09 -13.01 -6.23
C ARG A 145 10.09 -13.80 -5.42
N PHE A 146 10.24 -13.49 -4.13
CA PHE A 146 11.10 -14.27 -3.25
C PHE A 146 10.59 -15.71 -3.06
N MET A 147 9.30 -15.91 -2.81
CA MET A 147 8.71 -17.25 -2.66
C MET A 147 8.80 -18.07 -3.96
N SER A 148 8.57 -17.45 -5.13
CA SER A 148 8.55 -18.17 -6.42
C SER A 148 9.94 -18.47 -6.96
N PHE A 149 10.90 -17.60 -6.75
CA PHE A 149 12.24 -17.67 -7.32
C PHE A 149 13.33 -17.75 -6.24
N GLY A 150 13.37 -16.77 -5.33
CA GLY A 150 14.48 -16.61 -4.38
C GLY A 150 14.68 -17.81 -3.47
N LEU A 151 13.62 -18.27 -2.83
CA LEU A 151 13.65 -19.39 -1.88
C LEU A 151 14.09 -20.70 -2.56
N VAL A 152 13.49 -20.98 -3.72
CA VAL A 152 13.80 -22.22 -4.45
C VAL A 152 15.20 -22.17 -5.02
N MET A 153 15.60 -21.02 -5.57
CA MET A 153 16.95 -20.85 -6.14
C MET A 153 18.03 -20.95 -5.05
N LEU A 154 17.77 -20.40 -3.86
CA LEU A 154 18.67 -20.52 -2.71
C LEU A 154 18.87 -22.01 -2.32
N ALA A 155 17.76 -22.75 -2.20
CA ALA A 155 17.82 -24.18 -1.88
C ALA A 155 18.56 -24.98 -2.96
N MET A 156 18.27 -24.71 -4.23
CA MET A 156 18.93 -25.40 -5.36
C MET A 156 20.42 -25.08 -5.46
N SER A 157 20.81 -23.79 -5.34
CA SER A 157 22.23 -23.40 -5.38
C SER A 157 23.01 -24.05 -4.23
N SER A 158 22.43 -24.06 -3.03
CA SER A 158 23.03 -24.71 -1.87
C SER A 158 23.19 -26.23 -2.10
N LEU A 159 22.14 -26.88 -2.58
CA LEU A 159 22.17 -28.32 -2.88
C LEU A 159 23.18 -28.65 -3.99
N HIS A 160 23.22 -27.84 -5.06
CA HIS A 160 24.17 -28.03 -6.19
C HIS A 160 25.61 -27.93 -5.69
N ILE A 161 25.94 -26.92 -4.88
CA ILE A 161 27.28 -26.77 -4.30
C ILE A 161 27.65 -28.01 -3.46
N VAL A 162 26.76 -28.46 -2.58
CA VAL A 162 27.00 -29.65 -1.73
C VAL A 162 27.24 -30.88 -2.58
N VAL A 163 26.39 -31.15 -3.56
CA VAL A 163 26.50 -32.35 -4.44
C VAL A 163 27.79 -32.32 -5.25
N VAL A 164 28.10 -31.18 -5.89
CA VAL A 164 29.29 -31.07 -6.73
C VAL A 164 30.57 -31.19 -5.90
N VAL A 165 30.67 -30.49 -4.79
CA VAL A 165 31.84 -30.56 -3.89
C VAL A 165 32.01 -31.99 -3.35
N THR A 166 30.93 -32.68 -2.98
CA THR A 166 30.98 -34.07 -2.52
C THR A 166 31.52 -34.98 -3.61
N ILE A 167 31.05 -34.86 -4.85
CA ILE A 167 31.56 -35.68 -5.99
C ILE A 167 33.05 -35.39 -6.23
N MET A 168 33.45 -34.11 -6.19
CA MET A 168 34.87 -33.73 -6.38
C MET A 168 35.76 -34.32 -5.29
N VAL A 169 35.34 -34.28 -4.02
CA VAL A 169 36.09 -34.89 -2.91
C VAL A 169 36.17 -36.42 -3.01
N LEU A 170 35.08 -37.05 -3.43
CA LEU A 170 35.06 -38.51 -3.59
C LEU A 170 35.92 -38.99 -4.81
N THR A 171 36.05 -38.15 -5.84
CA THR A 171 36.83 -38.48 -7.04
C THR A 171 38.34 -38.25 -6.82
N LEU A 172 38.72 -37.11 -6.27
CA LEU A 172 40.10 -36.72 -5.95
C LEU A 172 40.12 -35.82 -4.72
N TRP A 173 40.24 -36.43 -3.54
CA TRP A 173 40.01 -35.72 -2.24
C TRP A 173 40.94 -34.52 -2.04
N GLN A 174 42.21 -34.60 -2.49
CA GLN A 174 43.19 -33.52 -2.36
C GLN A 174 42.73 -32.26 -3.13
N VAL A 175 42.28 -32.43 -4.37
CA VAL A 175 41.83 -31.32 -5.22
C VAL A 175 40.45 -30.86 -4.80
N GLY A 176 39.54 -31.77 -4.44
CA GLY A 176 38.23 -31.41 -3.91
C GLY A 176 38.32 -30.62 -2.62
N LEU A 177 39.23 -30.98 -1.70
CA LEU A 177 39.49 -30.24 -0.49
C LEU A 177 40.14 -28.87 -0.77
N ALA A 178 41.08 -28.79 -1.75
CA ALA A 178 41.66 -27.50 -2.17
C ALA A 178 40.59 -26.54 -2.73
N VAL A 179 39.64 -27.07 -3.54
CA VAL A 179 38.48 -26.30 -4.03
C VAL A 179 37.62 -25.80 -2.87
N LEU A 180 37.28 -26.67 -1.91
CA LEU A 180 36.49 -26.29 -0.73
C LEU A 180 37.18 -25.19 0.07
N ILE A 181 38.49 -25.32 0.35
CA ILE A 181 39.29 -24.32 1.08
C ILE A 181 39.33 -23.00 0.31
N ALA A 182 39.43 -23.03 -1.02
CA ALA A 182 39.49 -21.83 -1.84
C ALA A 182 38.12 -21.15 -2.01
N VAL A 183 37.02 -21.89 -2.00
CA VAL A 183 35.65 -21.32 -2.10
C VAL A 183 35.28 -20.52 -0.85
N VAL A 184 35.67 -20.96 0.35
CA VAL A 184 35.28 -20.33 1.61
C VAL A 184 35.71 -18.85 1.69
N PRO A 185 36.98 -18.48 1.45
CA PRO A 185 37.42 -17.06 1.48
C PRO A 185 36.66 -16.18 0.49
N VAL A 186 36.33 -16.72 -0.68
CA VAL A 186 35.59 -15.97 -1.72
C VAL A 186 34.16 -15.73 -1.29
N VAL A 187 33.50 -16.74 -0.77
CA VAL A 187 32.14 -16.58 -0.20
C VAL A 187 32.17 -15.51 0.89
N VAL A 188 33.14 -15.53 1.81
CA VAL A 188 33.29 -14.54 2.85
C VAL A 188 33.53 -13.13 2.26
N ALA A 189 34.42 -13.01 1.26
CA ALA A 189 34.70 -11.74 0.59
C ALA A 189 33.46 -11.19 -0.14
N VAL A 190 32.72 -12.05 -0.85
CA VAL A 190 31.46 -11.67 -1.52
C VAL A 190 30.44 -11.16 -0.50
N PHE A 191 30.29 -11.85 0.63
CA PHE A 191 29.38 -11.40 1.70
C PHE A 191 29.77 -10.03 2.28
N ALA A 192 31.05 -9.81 2.54
CA ALA A 192 31.56 -8.55 3.06
C ALA A 192 31.33 -7.39 2.06
N LEU A 193 31.65 -7.63 0.79
CA LEU A 193 31.45 -6.67 -0.29
C LEU A 193 29.97 -6.40 -0.57
N MET A 194 29.10 -7.41 -0.53
CA MET A 194 27.65 -7.26 -0.70
C MET A 194 27.04 -6.41 0.41
N GLY A 195 27.50 -6.53 1.65
CA GLY A 195 27.07 -5.65 2.74
C GLY A 195 27.40 -4.16 2.47
N ARG A 196 28.58 -3.88 1.89
CA ARG A 196 29.01 -2.53 1.50
C ARG A 196 28.25 -2.03 0.26
N PHE A 197 28.07 -2.89 -0.72
CA PHE A 197 27.29 -2.59 -1.94
C PHE A 197 25.84 -2.24 -1.60
N GLY A 198 25.19 -3.00 -0.71
CA GLY A 198 23.83 -2.72 -0.27
C GLY A 198 23.67 -1.37 0.45
N ARG A 199 24.68 -0.92 1.22
CA ARG A 199 24.67 0.41 1.85
C ARG A 199 24.76 1.53 0.82
N ILE A 200 25.71 1.43 -0.13
CA ILE A 200 25.88 2.44 -1.19
C ILE A 200 24.66 2.44 -2.12
N SER A 201 24.10 1.27 -2.44
CA SER A 201 22.88 1.18 -3.25
C SER A 201 21.68 1.87 -2.60
N ARG A 202 21.50 1.76 -1.28
CA ARG A 202 20.48 2.52 -0.54
C ARG A 202 20.74 4.01 -0.63
N GLN A 203 21.96 4.46 -0.40
CA GLN A 203 22.33 5.87 -0.53
C GLN A 203 22.02 6.43 -1.93
N VAL A 204 22.33 5.67 -3.00
CA VAL A 204 21.98 6.05 -4.38
C VAL A 204 20.46 6.14 -4.55
N GLN A 205 19.69 5.23 -3.94
CA GLN A 205 18.23 5.24 -4.02
C GLN A 205 17.63 6.45 -3.30
N ASP A 206 18.12 6.78 -2.09
CA ASP A 206 17.69 7.95 -1.33
C ASP A 206 18.01 9.25 -2.11
N GLN A 207 19.23 9.38 -2.63
CA GLN A 207 19.63 10.53 -3.46
C GLN A 207 18.85 10.61 -4.79
N THR A 208 18.42 9.49 -5.35
CA THR A 208 17.51 9.48 -6.52
C THR A 208 16.17 10.09 -6.15
N GLY A 209 15.65 9.78 -4.97
CA GLY A 209 14.46 10.43 -4.41
C GLY A 209 14.65 11.93 -4.24
N ASP A 210 15.78 12.36 -3.66
CA ASP A 210 16.10 13.79 -3.47
C ASP A 210 16.16 14.58 -4.79
N VAL A 211 16.72 13.97 -5.85
CA VAL A 211 16.78 14.57 -7.19
C VAL A 211 15.38 14.63 -7.80
N ALA A 212 14.60 13.57 -7.68
CA ALA A 212 13.23 13.54 -8.19
C ALA A 212 12.37 14.61 -7.50
N SER A 213 12.43 14.71 -6.16
CA SER A 213 11.70 15.73 -5.39
C SER A 213 12.14 17.16 -5.77
N ALA A 214 13.44 17.40 -6.00
CA ALA A 214 13.91 18.72 -6.46
C ALA A 214 13.39 19.08 -7.85
N ALA A 215 13.30 18.10 -8.74
CA ALA A 215 12.73 18.29 -10.08
C ALA A 215 11.22 18.58 -9.99
N GLU A 216 10.48 17.80 -9.23
CA GLU A 216 9.05 17.96 -9.02
C GLU A 216 8.72 19.33 -8.41
N GLU A 217 9.40 19.71 -7.33
CA GLU A 217 9.26 21.03 -6.69
C GLU A 217 9.52 22.17 -7.67
N SER A 218 10.59 22.05 -8.48
CA SER A 218 10.93 23.05 -9.49
C SER A 218 9.91 23.14 -10.61
N LEU A 219 9.32 22.02 -11.02
CA LEU A 219 8.27 21.99 -12.07
C LEU A 219 6.95 22.56 -11.53
N HIS A 220 6.51 22.17 -10.35
CA HIS A 220 5.31 22.72 -9.71
C HIS A 220 5.47 24.20 -9.40
N GLY A 221 6.65 24.62 -8.91
CA GLY A 221 6.98 26.00 -8.57
C GLY A 221 7.44 26.85 -9.75
N VAL A 222 7.39 26.39 -11.02
CA VAL A 222 7.99 27.07 -12.16
C VAL A 222 7.49 28.52 -12.35
N ARG A 223 6.22 28.78 -12.07
CA ARG A 223 5.65 30.15 -12.12
C ARG A 223 6.32 31.06 -11.10
N VAL A 224 6.47 30.59 -9.86
CA VAL A 224 7.11 31.34 -8.77
C VAL A 224 8.59 31.55 -9.08
N ILE A 225 9.33 30.50 -9.47
CA ILE A 225 10.74 30.59 -9.82
C ILE A 225 10.98 31.63 -10.92
N ARG A 226 10.13 31.64 -11.98
CA ARG A 226 10.24 32.59 -13.09
C ARG A 226 9.83 34.01 -12.69
N SER A 227 8.75 34.18 -11.90
CA SER A 227 8.30 35.51 -11.47
C SER A 227 9.33 36.24 -10.60
N PHE A 228 10.13 35.48 -9.81
CA PHE A 228 11.21 36.03 -8.99
C PHE A 228 12.59 36.00 -9.66
N GLY A 229 12.70 35.58 -10.94
CA GLY A 229 13.98 35.50 -11.66
C GLY A 229 14.99 34.52 -11.07
N ARG A 230 14.54 33.52 -10.27
CA ARG A 230 15.40 32.60 -9.51
C ARG A 230 15.72 31.29 -10.22
N THR A 231 15.66 31.26 -11.55
CA THR A 231 15.94 30.07 -12.36
C THR A 231 17.33 29.50 -12.10
N ARG A 232 18.35 30.38 -11.94
CA ARG A 232 19.73 29.96 -11.65
C ARG A 232 19.82 29.25 -10.29
N TYR A 233 19.18 29.78 -9.27
CA TYR A 233 19.14 29.16 -7.94
C TYR A 233 18.53 27.75 -7.96
N SER A 234 17.40 27.59 -8.67
CA SER A 234 16.76 26.29 -8.84
C SER A 234 17.69 25.31 -9.55
N PHE A 235 18.35 25.74 -10.63
CA PHE A 235 19.32 24.92 -11.35
C PHE A 235 20.50 24.50 -10.47
N ASP A 236 21.12 25.43 -9.75
CA ASP A 236 22.28 25.14 -8.89
C ASP A 236 21.90 24.16 -7.75
N THR A 237 20.69 24.24 -7.23
CA THR A 237 20.16 23.30 -6.22
C THR A 237 19.97 21.89 -6.80
N PHE A 238 19.40 21.80 -7.99
CA PHE A 238 19.24 20.52 -8.70
C PHE A 238 20.60 19.91 -9.07
N ASP A 239 21.50 20.71 -9.64
CA ASP A 239 22.84 20.26 -10.06
C ASP A 239 23.65 19.71 -8.88
N LYS A 240 23.59 20.36 -7.71
CA LYS A 240 24.25 19.89 -6.50
C LYS A 240 23.76 18.50 -6.06
N ARG A 241 22.43 18.26 -6.09
CA ARG A 241 21.85 16.97 -5.76
C ARG A 241 22.18 15.91 -6.82
N ALA A 242 22.07 16.27 -8.11
CA ALA A 242 22.41 15.39 -9.23
C ALA A 242 23.90 14.98 -9.22
N SER A 243 24.80 15.92 -8.93
CA SER A 243 26.25 15.65 -8.78
C SER A 243 26.56 14.72 -7.61
N ALA A 244 25.87 14.88 -6.47
CA ALA A 244 25.99 13.96 -5.34
C ALA A 244 25.52 12.54 -5.72
N LEU A 245 24.37 12.41 -6.39
CA LEU A 245 23.86 11.15 -6.92
C LEU A 245 24.87 10.50 -7.89
N ALA A 246 25.41 11.28 -8.83
CA ALA A 246 26.39 10.79 -9.79
C ALA A 246 27.63 10.23 -9.10
N SER A 247 28.17 10.94 -8.09
CA SER A 247 29.36 10.48 -7.33
C SER A 247 29.11 9.16 -6.58
N SER A 248 27.95 9.03 -5.92
CA SER A 248 27.55 7.79 -5.26
C SER A 248 27.26 6.67 -6.26
N GLY A 249 26.69 7.01 -7.43
CA GLY A 249 26.51 6.10 -8.56
C GLY A 249 27.84 5.51 -9.04
N VAL A 250 28.86 6.34 -9.23
CA VAL A 250 30.23 5.90 -9.60
C VAL A 250 30.81 4.98 -8.53
N GLN A 251 30.68 5.32 -7.24
CA GLN A 251 31.14 4.46 -6.15
C GLN A 251 30.45 3.09 -6.16
N ARG A 252 29.13 3.05 -6.40
CA ARG A 252 28.37 1.81 -6.55
C ARG A 252 28.88 0.99 -7.72
N MET A 253 29.12 1.61 -8.88
CA MET A 253 29.60 0.93 -10.07
C MET A 253 31.03 0.38 -9.88
N ASN A 254 31.91 1.13 -9.24
CA ASN A 254 33.27 0.66 -8.92
C ASN A 254 33.22 -0.59 -8.02
N LEU A 255 32.34 -0.58 -7.00
CA LEU A 255 32.19 -1.76 -6.14
C LEU A 255 31.54 -2.94 -6.87
N ALA A 256 30.58 -2.67 -7.74
CA ALA A 256 30.01 -3.70 -8.63
C ALA A 256 31.06 -4.30 -9.53
N SER A 257 31.92 -3.48 -10.15
CA SER A 257 33.02 -3.94 -11.01
C SER A 257 33.99 -4.86 -10.25
N ILE A 258 34.37 -4.48 -9.01
CA ILE A 258 35.20 -5.34 -8.16
C ILE A 258 34.52 -6.69 -7.88
N LEU A 259 33.22 -6.67 -7.55
CA LEU A 259 32.44 -7.90 -7.31
C LEU A 259 32.40 -8.79 -8.56
N TRP A 260 32.08 -8.22 -9.73
CA TRP A 260 32.03 -8.98 -10.98
C TRP A 260 33.40 -9.53 -11.36
N THR A 261 34.46 -8.72 -11.27
CA THR A 261 35.83 -9.18 -11.54
C THR A 261 36.24 -10.33 -10.61
N LEU A 262 35.88 -10.24 -9.33
CA LEU A 262 36.17 -11.30 -8.37
C LEU A 262 35.44 -12.60 -8.71
N LEU A 263 34.16 -12.49 -9.15
CA LEU A 263 33.35 -13.63 -9.57
C LEU A 263 33.83 -14.26 -10.89
N GLU A 264 34.49 -13.50 -11.77
CA GLU A 264 35.05 -14.01 -13.04
C GLU A 264 36.47 -14.55 -12.86
N VAL A 265 37.32 -13.85 -12.12
CA VAL A 265 38.71 -14.26 -11.92
C VAL A 265 38.83 -15.48 -11.02
N PHE A 266 37.98 -15.57 -10.01
CA PHE A 266 38.06 -16.68 -9.05
C PHE A 266 37.85 -18.06 -9.67
N PRO A 267 36.84 -18.36 -10.50
CA PRO A 267 36.73 -19.64 -11.20
C PRO A 267 37.91 -19.92 -12.10
N SER A 268 38.51 -18.90 -12.71
CA SER A 268 39.69 -19.03 -13.56
C SER A 268 40.93 -19.45 -12.76
N VAL A 269 41.15 -18.84 -11.59
CA VAL A 269 42.26 -19.24 -10.69
C VAL A 269 42.03 -20.65 -10.14
N LEU A 270 40.80 -20.97 -9.73
CA LEU A 270 40.42 -22.30 -9.31
C LEU A 270 40.66 -23.33 -10.43
N LEU A 271 40.30 -22.98 -11.66
CA LEU A 271 40.52 -23.83 -12.84
C LEU A 271 42.01 -24.14 -13.03
N LEU A 272 42.90 -23.15 -12.85
CA LEU A 272 44.34 -23.37 -12.90
C LEU A 272 44.82 -24.33 -11.81
N ILE A 273 44.36 -24.17 -10.57
CA ILE A 273 44.69 -25.07 -9.46
C ILE A 273 44.20 -26.50 -9.74
N VAL A 274 42.96 -26.60 -10.23
CA VAL A 274 42.36 -27.89 -10.58
C VAL A 274 43.08 -28.55 -11.76
N LEU A 275 43.38 -27.78 -12.81
CA LEU A 275 44.13 -28.30 -13.97
C LEU A 275 45.51 -28.81 -13.55
N PHE A 276 46.23 -28.10 -12.68
CA PHE A 276 47.51 -28.56 -12.16
C PHE A 276 47.37 -29.84 -11.35
N GLY A 277 46.43 -29.91 -10.38
CA GLY A 277 46.21 -31.11 -9.57
C GLY A 277 45.72 -32.31 -10.36
N VAL A 278 44.80 -32.07 -11.31
CA VAL A 278 44.28 -33.12 -12.19
C VAL A 278 45.35 -33.60 -13.18
N SER A 279 46.16 -32.69 -13.74
CA SER A 279 47.27 -33.05 -14.64
C SER A 279 48.27 -33.95 -13.92
N TYR A 280 48.64 -33.64 -12.69
CA TYR A 280 49.46 -34.48 -11.85
C TYR A 280 48.83 -35.86 -11.62
N GLY A 281 47.53 -35.90 -11.26
CA GLY A 281 46.79 -37.14 -11.08
C GLY A 281 46.70 -38.03 -12.33
N VAL A 282 46.62 -37.42 -13.54
CA VAL A 282 46.60 -38.14 -14.81
C VAL A 282 47.99 -38.67 -15.15
N THR A 283 49.06 -37.87 -14.94
CA THR A 283 50.44 -38.32 -15.23
C THR A 283 50.93 -39.39 -14.27
N ASP A 284 50.46 -39.40 -13.04
CA ASP A 284 50.74 -40.43 -12.02
C ASP A 284 49.89 -41.71 -12.22
N GLY A 285 48.98 -41.69 -13.20
CA GLY A 285 48.12 -42.85 -13.54
C GLY A 285 46.94 -43.07 -12.58
N GLY A 286 46.76 -42.17 -11.61
CA GLY A 286 45.66 -42.23 -10.63
C GLY A 286 44.32 -41.68 -11.15
N LEU A 287 44.33 -40.95 -12.27
CA LEU A 287 43.13 -40.33 -12.84
C LEU A 287 43.04 -40.53 -14.35
N SER A 288 41.84 -40.83 -14.88
CA SER A 288 41.63 -40.88 -16.33
C SER A 288 41.48 -39.49 -16.95
N LEU A 289 41.71 -39.36 -18.27
CA LEU A 289 41.49 -38.08 -18.97
C LEU A 289 40.03 -37.62 -18.92
N GLY A 290 39.09 -38.58 -19.01
CA GLY A 290 37.66 -38.26 -18.90
C GLY A 290 37.28 -37.81 -17.51
N ALA A 291 37.85 -38.41 -16.46
CA ALA A 291 37.65 -37.92 -15.10
C ALA A 291 38.19 -36.48 -14.92
N ALA A 292 39.30 -36.14 -15.59
CA ALA A 292 39.85 -34.80 -15.65
C ALA A 292 38.85 -33.78 -16.26
N VAL A 293 38.28 -34.16 -17.42
CA VAL A 293 37.25 -33.33 -18.09
C VAL A 293 36.00 -33.16 -17.23
N ALA A 294 35.53 -34.23 -16.60
CA ALA A 294 34.41 -34.19 -15.68
C ALA A 294 34.66 -33.24 -14.50
N PHE A 295 35.87 -33.32 -13.93
CA PHE A 295 36.27 -32.48 -12.78
C PHE A 295 36.29 -30.98 -13.13
N VAL A 296 36.86 -30.63 -14.28
CA VAL A 296 36.90 -29.23 -14.79
C VAL A 296 35.50 -28.72 -15.06
N THR A 297 34.65 -29.51 -15.72
CA THR A 297 33.29 -29.10 -16.04
C THR A 297 32.38 -28.99 -14.79
N LEU A 298 32.58 -29.87 -13.79
CA LEU A 298 31.95 -29.77 -12.48
C LEU A 298 32.36 -28.47 -11.78
N LEU A 299 33.65 -28.10 -11.79
CA LEU A 299 34.13 -26.86 -11.23
C LEU A 299 33.45 -25.64 -11.87
N LEU A 300 33.38 -25.60 -13.21
CA LEU A 300 32.74 -24.54 -13.96
C LEU A 300 31.24 -24.43 -13.63
N SER A 301 30.58 -25.54 -13.34
CA SER A 301 29.17 -25.55 -12.95
C SER A 301 28.91 -24.89 -11.58
N LEU A 302 29.93 -24.73 -10.72
CA LEU A 302 29.83 -24.06 -9.43
C LEU A 302 29.82 -22.52 -9.53
N ALA A 303 30.29 -21.94 -10.64
CA ALA A 303 30.48 -20.51 -10.79
C ALA A 303 29.17 -19.72 -10.51
N TRP A 304 28.10 -20.13 -11.16
CA TRP A 304 26.79 -19.48 -10.98
C TRP A 304 26.16 -19.71 -9.59
N PRO A 305 26.04 -20.93 -9.05
CA PRO A 305 25.52 -21.15 -7.71
C PRO A 305 26.24 -20.36 -6.62
N VAL A 306 27.58 -20.37 -6.64
CA VAL A 306 28.38 -19.63 -5.64
C VAL A 306 28.17 -18.12 -5.79
N GLY A 307 28.24 -17.59 -7.02
CA GLY A 307 28.05 -16.17 -7.29
C GLY A 307 26.65 -15.66 -6.92
N SER A 308 25.63 -16.48 -7.09
CA SER A 308 24.24 -16.10 -6.81
C SER A 308 23.88 -16.04 -5.32
N LEU A 309 24.62 -16.72 -4.42
CA LEU A 309 24.28 -16.79 -3.00
C LEU A 309 24.18 -15.43 -2.35
N GLY A 310 25.11 -14.50 -2.64
CA GLY A 310 25.11 -13.15 -2.08
C GLY A 310 23.84 -12.37 -2.46
N PHE A 311 23.48 -12.42 -3.74
CA PHE A 311 22.24 -11.81 -4.25
C PHE A 311 21.01 -12.45 -3.61
N LEU A 312 20.92 -13.76 -3.54
CA LEU A 312 19.77 -14.50 -3.00
C LEU A 312 19.55 -14.20 -1.51
N LEU A 313 20.63 -14.06 -0.74
CA LEU A 313 20.55 -13.70 0.67
C LEU A 313 20.15 -12.23 0.88
N SER A 314 20.64 -11.31 0.02
CA SER A 314 20.14 -9.93 0.02
C SER A 314 18.64 -9.88 -0.29
N PHE A 315 18.22 -10.63 -1.30
CA PHE A 315 16.82 -10.76 -1.69
C PHE A 315 15.94 -11.33 -0.56
N ALA A 316 16.46 -12.31 0.19
CA ALA A 316 15.77 -12.84 1.39
C ALA A 316 15.58 -11.78 2.47
N ARG A 317 16.60 -10.93 2.70
CA ARG A 317 16.49 -9.81 3.67
C ARG A 317 15.49 -8.76 3.23
N GLU A 318 15.50 -8.40 1.95
CA GLU A 318 14.52 -7.46 1.39
C GLU A 318 13.09 -7.99 1.54
N ALA A 319 12.89 -9.28 1.23
CA ALA A 319 11.59 -9.92 1.41
C ALA A 319 11.17 -10.00 2.89
N ALA A 320 12.10 -10.22 3.81
CA ALA A 320 11.81 -10.16 5.24
C ALA A 320 11.38 -8.78 5.68
N THR A 321 12.06 -7.73 5.23
CA THR A 321 11.68 -6.32 5.51
C THR A 321 10.30 -5.98 4.90
N ALA A 322 10.00 -6.47 3.70
CA ALA A 322 8.67 -6.31 3.11
C ALA A 322 7.59 -7.02 3.92
N ALA A 323 7.89 -8.23 4.43
CA ALA A 323 6.99 -8.96 5.33
C ALA A 323 6.72 -8.18 6.63
N ASP A 324 7.75 -7.53 7.21
CA ASP A 324 7.60 -6.70 8.39
C ASP A 324 6.65 -5.53 8.11
N ARG A 325 6.86 -4.79 7.02
CA ARG A 325 6.02 -3.65 6.65
C ARG A 325 4.55 -4.04 6.35
N VAL A 326 4.33 -5.16 5.69
CA VAL A 326 2.96 -5.67 5.44
C VAL A 326 2.32 -6.10 6.77
N SER A 327 3.09 -6.73 7.66
CA SER A 327 2.61 -7.16 8.97
C SER A 327 2.19 -5.99 9.87
N GLU A 328 2.85 -4.82 9.78
CA GLU A 328 2.46 -3.62 10.53
C GLU A 328 1.01 -3.19 10.23
N VAL A 329 0.57 -3.30 8.98
CA VAL A 329 -0.81 -2.96 8.62
C VAL A 329 -1.80 -3.99 9.18
N PHE A 330 -1.45 -5.28 9.12
CA PHE A 330 -2.30 -6.33 9.70
C PHE A 330 -2.39 -6.25 11.23
N ASP A 331 -1.34 -5.77 11.89
CA ASP A 331 -1.27 -5.63 13.35
C ASP A 331 -1.94 -4.34 13.85
N ALA A 332 -2.26 -3.41 12.95
CA ALA A 332 -2.95 -2.19 13.31
C ALA A 332 -4.35 -2.51 13.87
N PRO A 333 -4.71 -1.98 15.05
CA PRO A 333 -5.95 -2.32 15.71
C PRO A 333 -7.17 -1.72 14.98
N VAL A 334 -8.17 -2.55 14.71
CA VAL A 334 -9.49 -2.11 14.28
C VAL A 334 -10.26 -1.69 15.52
N THR A 335 -10.29 -0.38 15.78
CA THR A 335 -10.90 0.16 17.01
C THR A 335 -12.40 0.41 16.88
N ILE A 336 -12.90 0.63 15.64
CA ILE A 336 -14.32 0.90 15.39
C ILE A 336 -15.01 -0.39 14.96
N VAL A 337 -15.59 -1.09 15.92
CA VAL A 337 -16.35 -2.32 15.70
C VAL A 337 -17.83 -2.04 15.94
N GLY A 338 -18.69 -2.48 15.03
CA GLY A 338 -20.15 -2.35 15.18
C GLY A 338 -20.66 -3.14 16.38
N GLY A 339 -21.73 -2.65 17.01
CA GLY A 339 -22.54 -3.41 17.95
C GLY A 339 -23.54 -4.31 17.20
N ASP A 340 -24.43 -4.93 17.96
CA ASP A 340 -25.45 -5.86 17.49
C ASP A 340 -26.89 -5.30 17.60
N LYS A 341 -27.04 -4.11 18.22
CA LYS A 341 -28.35 -3.46 18.38
C LYS A 341 -28.80 -2.82 17.08
N THR A 342 -30.12 -2.84 16.86
CA THR A 342 -30.80 -2.15 15.77
C THR A 342 -31.95 -1.29 16.29
N ILE A 343 -32.26 -0.20 15.58
CA ILE A 343 -33.42 0.65 15.85
C ILE A 343 -34.51 0.30 14.86
N GLU A 344 -35.64 -0.25 15.33
CA GLU A 344 -36.76 -0.67 14.47
C GLU A 344 -37.48 0.52 13.83
N GLN A 345 -37.70 1.61 14.60
CA GLN A 345 -38.39 2.81 14.15
C GLN A 345 -37.53 4.06 14.38
N PRO A 346 -36.56 4.33 13.51
CA PRO A 346 -35.63 5.44 13.68
C PRO A 346 -36.37 6.78 13.49
N ARG A 347 -36.30 7.64 14.52
CA ARG A 347 -36.86 9.00 14.53
C ARG A 347 -35.81 10.08 14.31
N GLY A 348 -34.54 9.79 14.61
CA GLY A 348 -33.43 10.72 14.47
C GLY A 348 -33.21 11.61 15.69
N HIS A 349 -33.64 11.19 16.90
CA HIS A 349 -33.33 11.94 18.13
C HIS A 349 -31.86 11.77 18.49
N LEU A 350 -31.05 12.82 18.36
CA LEU A 350 -29.62 12.79 18.64
C LEU A 350 -29.32 13.46 19.98
N GLN A 351 -28.53 12.76 20.82
CA GLN A 351 -28.12 13.30 22.14
C GLN A 351 -26.62 13.08 22.34
N LEU A 352 -25.91 14.17 22.60
CA LEU A 352 -24.53 14.18 23.04
C LEU A 352 -24.52 14.33 24.54
N GLN A 353 -23.92 13.42 25.28
CA GLN A 353 -23.87 13.42 26.74
C GLN A 353 -22.40 13.35 27.19
N ASP A 354 -21.94 14.49 27.72
CA ASP A 354 -20.58 14.70 28.22
C ASP A 354 -19.47 14.27 27.23
N VAL A 355 -19.70 14.57 25.93
CA VAL A 355 -18.83 14.08 24.84
C VAL A 355 -17.48 14.78 24.91
N THR A 356 -16.45 13.96 25.07
CA THR A 356 -15.05 14.37 25.07
C THR A 356 -14.32 13.64 23.95
N PHE A 357 -13.45 14.35 23.23
CA PHE A 357 -12.63 13.77 22.19
C PHE A 357 -11.23 14.39 22.18
N GLN A 358 -10.22 13.53 22.13
CA GLN A 358 -8.82 13.91 22.02
C GLN A 358 -8.15 13.08 20.94
N PHE A 359 -7.42 13.73 20.04
CA PHE A 359 -6.55 13.02 19.09
C PHE A 359 -5.38 12.39 19.83
N ALA A 360 -4.89 11.25 19.30
CA ALA A 360 -3.81 10.48 19.95
C ALA A 360 -2.48 11.24 20.05
N ASP A 361 -2.26 12.20 19.16
CA ASP A 361 -1.08 13.07 19.07
C ASP A 361 -1.27 14.46 19.70
N ALA A 362 -2.43 14.73 20.30
CA ALA A 362 -2.74 16.01 20.94
C ALA A 362 -2.56 15.95 22.46
N ASP A 363 -2.00 17.01 23.04
CA ASP A 363 -1.80 17.13 24.49
C ASP A 363 -3.11 17.45 25.24
N GLN A 364 -4.12 18.00 24.54
CA GLN A 364 -5.39 18.40 25.14
C GLN A 364 -6.58 17.92 24.30
N PRO A 365 -7.74 17.68 24.95
CA PRO A 365 -8.96 17.32 24.23
C PRO A 365 -9.42 18.46 23.30
N THR A 366 -9.77 18.09 22.07
CA THR A 366 -10.39 19.00 21.10
C THR A 366 -11.84 19.31 21.47
N LEU A 367 -12.57 18.32 22.02
CA LEU A 367 -13.93 18.47 22.54
C LEU A 367 -13.95 18.14 24.04
N LYS A 368 -14.61 18.97 24.85
CA LYS A 368 -14.46 18.95 26.30
C LYS A 368 -15.83 18.91 26.99
N GLY A 369 -16.41 17.73 27.16
CA GLY A 369 -17.65 17.53 27.90
C GLY A 369 -18.87 18.17 27.22
N LEU A 370 -19.05 17.95 25.92
CA LEU A 370 -20.14 18.49 25.12
C LEU A 370 -21.48 17.88 25.49
N ASN A 371 -22.47 18.71 25.73
CA ASN A 371 -23.86 18.33 25.95
C ASN A 371 -24.77 19.03 24.94
N LEU A 372 -25.45 18.28 24.08
CA LEU A 372 -26.38 18.80 23.08
C LEU A 372 -27.45 17.74 22.77
N GLY A 373 -28.72 18.14 22.92
CA GLY A 373 -29.85 17.34 22.46
C GLY A 373 -30.47 18.00 21.23
N ILE A 374 -30.73 17.21 20.20
CA ILE A 374 -31.38 17.63 18.95
C ILE A 374 -32.63 16.76 18.77
N LYS A 375 -33.78 17.37 18.72
CA LYS A 375 -35.07 16.68 18.61
C LYS A 375 -35.26 16.12 17.20
N PRO A 376 -36.07 15.04 17.04
CA PRO A 376 -36.44 14.57 15.71
C PRO A 376 -37.01 15.71 14.84
N GLY A 377 -36.43 15.87 13.65
CA GLY A 377 -36.83 16.91 12.70
C GLY A 377 -36.33 18.32 13.03
N GLU A 378 -35.58 18.52 14.11
CA GLU A 378 -34.93 19.81 14.44
C GLU A 378 -33.63 19.95 13.66
N THR A 379 -33.36 21.13 13.12
CA THR A 379 -32.07 21.48 12.51
C THR A 379 -31.28 22.41 13.45
N VAL A 380 -30.04 22.03 13.74
CA VAL A 380 -29.10 22.80 14.57
C VAL A 380 -27.92 23.28 13.74
N ALA A 381 -27.65 24.57 13.73
CA ALA A 381 -26.44 25.15 13.18
C ALA A 381 -25.30 25.10 14.21
N LEU A 382 -24.17 24.54 13.81
CA LEU A 382 -22.92 24.60 14.59
C LEU A 382 -22.08 25.76 14.08
N VAL A 383 -21.87 26.76 14.95
CA VAL A 383 -21.04 27.92 14.65
C VAL A 383 -19.85 28.00 15.61
N GLY A 384 -18.78 28.66 15.21
CA GLY A 384 -17.58 28.83 16.03
C GLY A 384 -16.34 29.10 15.19
N GLY A 385 -15.33 29.65 15.80
CA GLY A 385 -14.05 29.96 15.13
C GLY A 385 -13.35 28.73 14.51
N THR A 386 -12.38 28.97 13.65
CA THR A 386 -11.53 27.92 13.11
C THR A 386 -10.83 27.18 14.26
N GLY A 387 -10.77 25.85 14.20
CA GLY A 387 -10.16 25.01 15.25
C GLY A 387 -11.04 24.79 16.50
N SER A 388 -12.28 25.32 16.57
CA SER A 388 -13.17 25.09 17.71
C SER A 388 -13.66 23.66 17.89
N GLY A 389 -13.49 22.79 16.87
CA GLY A 389 -13.85 21.35 16.91
C GLY A 389 -15.11 20.98 16.15
N LYS A 390 -15.69 21.85 15.30
CA LYS A 390 -16.91 21.59 14.51
C LYS A 390 -16.82 20.34 13.64
N SER A 391 -15.83 20.27 12.75
CA SER A 391 -15.62 19.12 11.86
C SER A 391 -15.26 17.84 12.63
N THR A 392 -14.61 17.99 13.79
CA THR A 392 -14.38 16.84 14.70
C THR A 392 -15.71 16.31 15.22
N LEU A 393 -16.60 17.18 15.69
CA LEU A 393 -17.92 16.78 16.17
C LEU A 393 -18.75 16.11 15.07
N VAL A 394 -18.72 16.65 13.85
CA VAL A 394 -19.38 16.08 12.68
C VAL A 394 -18.89 14.68 12.37
N SER A 395 -17.59 14.41 12.55
CA SER A 395 -16.99 13.09 12.31
C SER A 395 -17.38 12.03 13.36
N LEU A 396 -17.74 12.45 14.58
CA LEU A 396 -18.18 11.55 15.65
C LEU A 396 -19.60 10.99 15.41
N ILE A 397 -20.47 11.75 14.76
CA ILE A 397 -21.89 11.37 14.58
C ILE A 397 -22.05 10.10 13.72
N PRO A 398 -21.44 9.99 12.50
CA PRO A 398 -21.46 8.76 11.70
C PRO A 398 -20.46 7.71 12.21
N ARG A 399 -19.87 7.96 13.38
CA ARG A 399 -18.87 7.11 14.01
C ARG A 399 -17.71 6.79 13.06
N LEU A 400 -17.11 7.84 12.46
CA LEU A 400 -15.83 7.73 11.74
C LEU A 400 -14.64 7.67 12.70
N VAL A 401 -14.83 8.25 13.89
CA VAL A 401 -13.97 8.16 15.07
C VAL A 401 -14.84 7.98 16.31
N ASP A 402 -14.34 7.31 17.34
CA ASP A 402 -15.07 7.12 18.59
C ASP A 402 -14.75 8.23 19.61
N VAL A 403 -15.68 8.54 20.47
CA VAL A 403 -15.47 9.47 21.59
C VAL A 403 -14.42 8.90 22.55
N THR A 404 -13.60 9.77 23.15
CA THR A 404 -12.66 9.38 24.21
C THR A 404 -13.29 9.41 25.60
N GLY A 405 -14.42 10.13 25.76
CA GLY A 405 -15.24 10.16 26.96
C GLY A 405 -16.68 10.52 26.64
N GLY A 406 -17.61 10.19 27.53
CA GLY A 406 -19.02 10.41 27.31
C GLY A 406 -19.64 9.44 26.29
N ARG A 407 -20.78 9.84 25.71
CA ARG A 407 -21.51 9.02 24.72
C ARG A 407 -22.37 9.86 23.78
N ILE A 408 -22.65 9.30 22.61
CA ILE A 408 -23.60 9.82 21.64
C ILE A 408 -24.73 8.80 21.50
N LEU A 409 -25.97 9.26 21.68
CA LEU A 409 -27.14 8.42 21.57
C LEU A 409 -27.94 8.82 20.33
N LEU A 410 -28.37 7.82 19.56
CA LEU A 410 -29.36 7.96 18.51
C LEU A 410 -30.62 7.21 18.95
N ASP A 411 -31.74 7.93 19.06
CA ASP A 411 -33.01 7.41 19.57
C ASP A 411 -32.87 6.65 20.91
N GLY A 412 -31.98 7.14 21.80
CA GLY A 412 -31.73 6.60 23.12
C GLY A 412 -30.76 5.42 23.17
N VAL A 413 -30.25 4.94 22.02
CA VAL A 413 -29.26 3.88 21.94
C VAL A 413 -27.87 4.48 21.69
N ASP A 414 -26.87 4.04 22.44
CA ASP A 414 -25.48 4.46 22.20
C ASP A 414 -25.04 3.99 20.79
N ILE A 415 -24.48 4.91 20.00
CA ILE A 415 -24.03 4.60 18.63
C ILE A 415 -22.94 3.52 18.58
N ARG A 416 -22.25 3.25 19.70
CA ARG A 416 -21.27 2.17 19.82
C ARG A 416 -21.90 0.79 19.87
N ASP A 417 -23.13 0.70 20.37
CA ASP A 417 -23.90 -0.55 20.49
C ASP A 417 -24.68 -0.86 19.22
N LEU A 418 -24.84 0.09 18.30
CA LEU A 418 -25.58 -0.07 17.06
C LEU A 418 -24.79 -0.87 16.01
N ASP A 419 -25.51 -1.64 15.20
CA ASP A 419 -24.96 -2.15 13.94
C ASP A 419 -24.44 -0.98 13.10
N LEU A 420 -23.18 -1.04 12.71
CA LEU A 420 -22.50 0.09 12.06
C LEU A 420 -23.06 0.38 10.65
N ARG A 421 -23.60 -0.64 9.96
CA ARG A 421 -24.23 -0.46 8.66
C ARG A 421 -25.57 0.26 8.80
N GLN A 422 -26.37 -0.15 9.80
CA GLN A 422 -27.61 0.55 10.08
C GLN A 422 -27.35 2.00 10.52
N LEU A 423 -26.42 2.23 11.46
CA LEU A 423 -26.07 3.58 11.90
C LEU A 423 -25.77 4.48 10.69
N ARG A 424 -24.90 4.02 9.80
CA ARG A 424 -24.48 4.80 8.63
C ARG A 424 -25.54 4.93 7.54
N SER A 425 -26.49 4.01 7.47
CA SER A 425 -27.66 4.16 6.58
C SER A 425 -28.67 5.18 7.07
N LEU A 426 -28.69 5.46 8.38
CA LEU A 426 -29.57 6.46 8.99
C LEU A 426 -28.99 7.87 8.95
N ILE A 427 -27.69 8.01 8.65
CA ILE A 427 -26.98 9.29 8.67
C ILE A 427 -26.47 9.61 7.26
N GLY A 428 -26.97 10.68 6.67
CA GLY A 428 -26.42 11.26 5.44
C GLY A 428 -25.36 12.29 5.82
N THR A 429 -24.18 12.21 5.22
CA THR A 429 -23.09 13.15 5.52
C THR A 429 -22.53 13.75 4.23
N ALA A 430 -22.42 15.06 4.18
CA ALA A 430 -21.67 15.79 3.18
C ALA A 430 -20.56 16.59 3.88
N PHE A 431 -19.32 16.37 3.47
CA PHE A 431 -18.12 16.99 4.05
C PHE A 431 -17.68 18.21 3.24
N GLU A 432 -16.89 19.09 3.88
CA GLU A 432 -16.27 20.28 3.28
C GLU A 432 -15.50 19.93 2.00
N ASP A 433 -14.65 18.90 2.04
CA ASP A 433 -13.90 18.38 0.89
C ASP A 433 -14.65 17.21 0.24
N PRO A 434 -15.44 17.46 -0.83
CA PRO A 434 -16.21 16.42 -1.49
C PRO A 434 -15.34 15.51 -2.36
N ILE A 435 -15.19 14.27 -1.95
CA ILE A 435 -14.51 13.25 -2.75
C ILE A 435 -15.52 12.55 -3.68
N LEU A 436 -15.24 12.62 -4.98
CA LEU A 436 -15.92 11.85 -6.01
C LEU A 436 -14.99 10.77 -6.56
N PHE A 437 -15.52 9.57 -6.76
CA PHE A 437 -14.75 8.45 -7.26
C PHE A 437 -14.65 8.45 -8.79
N SER A 438 -13.61 7.82 -9.34
CA SER A 438 -13.42 7.62 -10.79
C SER A 438 -14.41 6.63 -11.38
N MET A 439 -15.70 6.94 -11.27
CA MET A 439 -16.83 6.19 -11.79
C MET A 439 -17.88 7.17 -12.36
N SER A 440 -19.00 6.69 -12.88
CA SER A 440 -20.05 7.57 -13.44
C SER A 440 -20.65 8.51 -12.38
N ALA A 441 -21.28 9.60 -12.82
CA ALA A 441 -22.03 10.48 -11.92
C ALA A 441 -23.14 9.71 -11.19
N ARG A 442 -23.83 8.80 -11.90
CA ARG A 442 -24.84 7.89 -11.33
C ARG A 442 -24.28 7.06 -10.20
N GLU A 443 -23.18 6.33 -10.44
CA GLU A 443 -22.53 5.49 -9.42
C GLU A 443 -22.05 6.29 -8.21
N ASN A 444 -21.57 7.52 -8.44
CA ASN A 444 -21.21 8.44 -7.35
C ASN A 444 -22.43 8.85 -6.52
N LEU A 445 -23.55 9.18 -7.15
CA LEU A 445 -24.79 9.56 -6.48
C LEU A 445 -25.38 8.40 -5.68
N THR A 446 -25.44 7.21 -6.29
CA THR A 446 -26.08 6.03 -5.69
C THR A 446 -25.17 5.24 -4.76
N LEU A 447 -23.97 5.73 -4.44
CA LEU A 447 -22.98 5.01 -3.60
C LEU A 447 -23.56 4.53 -2.26
N GLY A 448 -24.38 5.35 -1.60
CA GLY A 448 -25.02 5.03 -0.32
C GLY A 448 -26.36 4.28 -0.47
N ARG A 449 -26.93 4.26 -1.68
CA ARG A 449 -28.23 3.64 -1.99
C ARG A 449 -28.29 3.17 -3.44
N PRO A 450 -27.66 2.01 -3.75
CA PRO A 450 -27.57 1.49 -5.11
C PRO A 450 -28.93 1.19 -5.78
N GLU A 451 -29.98 0.96 -4.99
CA GLU A 451 -31.36 0.65 -5.42
C GLU A 451 -32.22 1.90 -5.67
N ALA A 452 -31.65 3.11 -5.60
CA ALA A 452 -32.41 4.35 -5.81
C ALA A 452 -33.02 4.40 -7.22
N THR A 453 -34.30 4.83 -7.28
CA THR A 453 -35.00 4.99 -8.57
C THR A 453 -34.56 6.25 -9.31
N GLU A 454 -34.85 6.33 -10.61
CA GLU A 454 -34.53 7.51 -11.42
C GLU A 454 -35.24 8.78 -10.90
N GLU A 455 -36.45 8.63 -10.37
CA GLU A 455 -37.20 9.74 -9.76
C GLU A 455 -36.52 10.24 -8.50
N GLU A 456 -36.01 9.34 -7.67
CA GLU A 456 -35.29 9.67 -6.44
C GLU A 456 -33.94 10.35 -6.76
N ILE A 457 -33.22 9.88 -7.77
CA ILE A 457 -31.99 10.50 -8.26
C ILE A 457 -32.27 11.91 -8.77
N ARG A 458 -33.33 12.07 -9.61
CA ARG A 458 -33.72 13.36 -10.16
C ARG A 458 -34.09 14.35 -9.05
N GLU A 459 -34.82 13.89 -8.05
CA GLU A 459 -35.20 14.75 -6.91
C GLU A 459 -33.99 15.16 -6.08
N ALA A 460 -33.07 14.25 -5.76
CA ALA A 460 -31.84 14.58 -5.04
C ALA A 460 -30.96 15.57 -5.82
N VAL A 461 -30.84 15.38 -7.15
CA VAL A 461 -30.12 16.29 -8.05
C VAL A 461 -30.77 17.66 -8.07
N ARG A 462 -32.11 17.73 -8.13
CA ARG A 462 -32.87 18.98 -8.11
C ARG A 462 -32.68 19.76 -6.80
N VAL A 463 -32.77 19.07 -5.66
CA VAL A 463 -32.58 19.69 -4.35
C VAL A 463 -31.16 20.26 -4.18
N ALA A 464 -30.17 19.55 -4.65
CA ALA A 464 -28.77 19.98 -4.60
C ALA A 464 -28.38 20.96 -5.71
N ARG A 465 -29.32 21.37 -6.58
CA ARG A 465 -29.04 22.18 -7.79
C ARG A 465 -27.90 21.60 -8.62
N ALA A 466 -27.89 20.28 -8.80
CA ALA A 466 -26.85 19.56 -9.51
C ALA A 466 -27.27 19.14 -10.93
N GLU A 467 -28.26 19.82 -11.52
CA GLU A 467 -28.82 19.51 -12.84
C GLU A 467 -27.79 19.56 -13.97
N PHE A 468 -26.66 20.25 -13.78
CA PHE A 468 -25.53 20.24 -14.71
C PHE A 468 -25.04 18.84 -15.06
N VAL A 469 -25.35 17.80 -14.24
CA VAL A 469 -24.98 16.41 -14.52
C VAL A 469 -25.67 15.89 -15.79
N TYR A 470 -26.84 16.41 -16.15
CA TYR A 470 -27.57 16.02 -17.35
C TYR A 470 -26.96 16.64 -18.63
N ASP A 471 -26.22 17.76 -18.49
CA ASP A 471 -25.53 18.46 -19.57
C ASP A 471 -24.13 17.89 -19.84
N LEU A 472 -23.68 16.95 -19.03
CA LEU A 472 -22.41 16.22 -19.26
C LEU A 472 -22.53 15.35 -20.52
N PRO A 473 -21.42 15.00 -21.21
CA PRO A 473 -21.43 14.32 -22.50
C PRO A 473 -22.30 13.05 -22.60
N TRP A 474 -22.45 12.32 -21.50
CA TRP A 474 -23.31 11.14 -21.38
C TRP A 474 -24.29 11.27 -20.21
N GLY A 475 -24.65 12.49 -19.80
CA GLY A 475 -25.51 12.74 -18.66
C GLY A 475 -25.00 12.06 -17.38
N LEU A 476 -25.88 11.38 -16.67
CA LEU A 476 -25.55 10.63 -15.44
C LEU A 476 -24.50 9.51 -15.65
N ASP A 477 -24.38 8.98 -16.87
CA ASP A 477 -23.45 7.89 -17.15
C ASP A 477 -22.04 8.42 -17.53
N THR A 478 -21.85 9.76 -17.51
CA THR A 478 -20.54 10.38 -17.69
C THR A 478 -19.60 9.97 -16.56
N ARG A 479 -18.45 9.40 -16.95
CA ARG A 479 -17.40 9.03 -15.98
C ARG A 479 -16.70 10.30 -15.49
N LEU A 480 -16.77 10.54 -14.20
CA LEU A 480 -16.04 11.62 -13.55
C LEU A 480 -14.57 11.21 -13.43
N GLY A 481 -13.66 12.09 -13.76
CA GLY A 481 -12.22 11.83 -13.66
C GLY A 481 -11.75 11.57 -12.23
N GLU A 482 -10.46 11.37 -12.06
CA GLU A 482 -9.85 11.15 -10.76
C GLU A 482 -10.24 12.29 -9.79
N GLN A 483 -10.80 11.91 -8.65
CA GLN A 483 -11.35 12.83 -7.62
C GLN A 483 -12.37 13.86 -8.14
N GLY A 484 -12.99 13.65 -9.32
CA GLY A 484 -13.91 14.61 -9.92
C GLY A 484 -13.24 15.90 -10.40
N LEU A 485 -11.94 15.88 -10.68
CA LEU A 485 -11.16 17.06 -11.12
C LEU A 485 -11.68 17.71 -12.42
N SER A 486 -12.49 17.01 -13.21
CA SER A 486 -13.20 17.55 -14.37
C SER A 486 -14.34 18.51 -14.02
N LEU A 487 -14.76 18.56 -12.74
CA LEU A 487 -15.83 19.39 -12.25
C LEU A 487 -15.28 20.58 -11.44
N SER A 488 -16.02 21.69 -11.41
CA SER A 488 -15.70 22.82 -10.53
C SER A 488 -15.88 22.42 -9.06
N GLY A 489 -15.30 23.20 -8.12
CA GLY A 489 -15.46 22.99 -6.68
C GLY A 489 -16.93 22.93 -6.26
N GLY A 490 -17.73 23.92 -6.68
CA GLY A 490 -19.15 23.98 -6.40
C GLY A 490 -19.96 22.85 -7.04
N GLN A 491 -19.56 22.37 -8.24
CA GLN A 491 -20.19 21.20 -8.86
C GLN A 491 -19.92 19.94 -8.04
N ARG A 492 -18.69 19.74 -7.54
CA ARG A 492 -18.36 18.61 -6.65
C ARG A 492 -19.15 18.65 -5.35
N GLN A 493 -19.26 19.84 -4.71
CA GLN A 493 -20.05 20.00 -3.47
C GLN A 493 -21.53 19.67 -3.71
N ARG A 494 -22.15 20.18 -4.79
CA ARG A 494 -23.55 19.86 -5.12
C ARG A 494 -23.79 18.38 -5.38
N LEU A 495 -22.87 17.68 -6.04
CA LEU A 495 -22.97 16.24 -6.24
C LEU A 495 -22.83 15.46 -4.92
N ALA A 496 -21.93 15.87 -4.04
CA ALA A 496 -21.77 15.25 -2.72
C ALA A 496 -23.02 15.50 -1.83
N LEU A 497 -23.62 16.68 -1.92
CA LEU A 497 -24.87 17.00 -1.25
C LEU A 497 -26.03 16.13 -1.79
N ALA A 498 -26.17 16.02 -3.11
CA ALA A 498 -27.16 15.13 -3.74
C ALA A 498 -27.02 13.69 -3.27
N ARG A 499 -25.77 13.18 -3.19
CA ARG A 499 -25.46 11.85 -2.65
C ARG A 499 -25.93 11.68 -1.21
N ALA A 500 -25.69 12.68 -0.34
CA ALA A 500 -26.10 12.64 1.05
C ALA A 500 -27.62 12.66 1.22
N ILE A 501 -28.34 13.42 0.38
CA ILE A 501 -29.81 13.50 0.37
C ILE A 501 -30.43 12.21 -0.17
N LEU A 502 -29.86 11.61 -1.21
CA LEU A 502 -30.38 10.41 -1.88
C LEU A 502 -30.49 9.19 -0.95
N VAL A 503 -29.66 9.12 0.09
CA VAL A 503 -29.74 8.07 1.12
C VAL A 503 -31.06 8.13 1.89
N LYS A 504 -31.79 9.26 1.86
CA LYS A 504 -33.02 9.53 2.67
C LYS A 504 -32.76 9.32 4.17
N PRO A 505 -31.77 10.03 4.73
CA PRO A 505 -31.34 9.81 6.09
C PRO A 505 -32.38 10.26 7.12
N ARG A 506 -32.26 9.78 8.36
CA ARG A 506 -32.97 10.33 9.53
C ARG A 506 -32.21 11.48 10.17
N VAL A 507 -30.89 11.48 10.01
CA VAL A 507 -30.01 12.57 10.44
C VAL A 507 -29.16 13.02 9.25
N LEU A 508 -29.23 14.29 8.89
CA LEU A 508 -28.41 14.88 7.82
C LEU A 508 -27.34 15.77 8.45
N VAL A 509 -26.09 15.50 8.12
CA VAL A 509 -24.92 16.22 8.63
C VAL A 509 -24.23 16.91 7.46
N LEU A 510 -24.15 18.23 7.52
CA LEU A 510 -23.58 19.11 6.50
C LEU A 510 -22.38 19.86 7.09
N ASP A 511 -21.17 19.56 6.62
CA ASP A 511 -19.94 20.23 7.07
C ASP A 511 -19.48 21.19 5.98
N ASP A 512 -19.87 22.45 6.07
CA ASP A 512 -19.51 23.56 5.18
C ASP A 512 -19.67 23.26 3.68
N THR A 513 -20.73 22.55 3.34
CA THR A 513 -20.96 21.99 2.00
C THR A 513 -21.34 23.00 0.93
N LEU A 514 -21.52 24.29 1.31
CA LEU A 514 -21.97 25.35 0.41
C LEU A 514 -20.87 26.41 0.16
N SER A 515 -19.71 26.28 0.79
CA SER A 515 -18.65 27.30 0.78
C SER A 515 -18.05 27.60 -0.60
N ALA A 516 -18.04 26.63 -1.51
CA ALA A 516 -17.52 26.81 -2.88
C ALA A 516 -18.60 27.24 -3.90
N LEU A 517 -19.81 27.55 -3.43
CA LEU A 517 -20.90 28.03 -4.29
C LEU A 517 -20.87 29.56 -4.41
N ASP A 518 -21.31 30.06 -5.55
CA ASP A 518 -21.65 31.47 -5.71
C ASP A 518 -22.93 31.80 -4.94
N ILE A 519 -23.09 33.07 -4.56
CA ILE A 519 -24.17 33.54 -3.68
C ILE A 519 -25.56 33.20 -4.22
N HIS A 520 -25.75 33.21 -5.55
CA HIS A 520 -27.05 32.94 -6.14
C HIS A 520 -27.38 31.42 -6.06
N THR A 521 -26.44 30.57 -6.45
CA THR A 521 -26.60 29.11 -6.36
C THR A 521 -26.73 28.67 -4.90
N GLU A 522 -25.99 29.27 -3.97
CA GLU A 522 -26.09 29.00 -2.54
C GLU A 522 -27.52 29.28 -2.03
N ALA A 523 -28.09 30.44 -2.33
CA ALA A 523 -29.46 30.80 -1.90
C ALA A 523 -30.52 29.83 -2.47
N GLU A 524 -30.36 29.38 -3.73
CA GLU A 524 -31.25 28.40 -4.33
C GLU A 524 -31.14 27.00 -3.68
N VAL A 525 -29.91 26.56 -3.33
CA VAL A 525 -29.71 25.31 -2.61
C VAL A 525 -30.26 25.39 -1.19
N GLU A 526 -30.06 26.51 -0.49
CA GLU A 526 -30.59 26.73 0.85
C GLU A 526 -32.14 26.67 0.87
N GLU A 527 -32.81 27.31 -0.09
CA GLU A 527 -34.26 27.25 -0.19
C GLU A 527 -34.78 25.84 -0.48
N ALA A 528 -34.09 25.11 -1.36
CA ALA A 528 -34.43 23.69 -1.64
C ALA A 528 -34.20 22.79 -0.42
N LEU A 529 -33.09 22.99 0.32
CA LEU A 529 -32.76 22.25 1.53
C LEU A 529 -33.79 22.44 2.64
N LYS A 530 -34.37 23.62 2.83
CA LYS A 530 -35.42 23.88 3.82
C LYS A 530 -36.56 22.87 3.68
N SER A 531 -37.01 22.61 2.46
CA SER A 531 -38.08 21.65 2.19
C SER A 531 -37.66 20.21 2.49
N THR A 532 -36.41 19.88 2.28
CA THR A 532 -35.86 18.54 2.47
C THR A 532 -35.56 18.22 3.94
N LEU A 533 -35.23 19.25 4.73
CA LEU A 533 -34.97 19.14 6.17
C LEU A 533 -36.26 18.94 6.99
N VAL A 534 -37.43 19.18 6.41
CA VAL A 534 -38.70 18.93 7.11
C VAL A 534 -38.83 17.47 7.51
N GLY A 535 -38.84 17.20 8.83
CA GLY A 535 -38.91 15.83 9.39
C GLY A 535 -37.58 15.06 9.38
N VAL A 536 -36.49 15.65 8.93
CA VAL A 536 -35.11 15.13 9.02
C VAL A 536 -34.36 15.92 10.08
N THR A 537 -33.65 15.25 10.98
CA THR A 537 -32.82 15.92 11.97
C THR A 537 -31.57 16.46 11.28
N GLY A 538 -31.36 17.77 11.36
CA GLY A 538 -30.26 18.47 10.66
C GLY A 538 -29.14 18.90 11.60
N ILE A 539 -27.90 18.73 11.18
CA ILE A 539 -26.73 19.39 11.77
C ILE A 539 -25.99 20.08 10.63
N VAL A 540 -25.87 21.38 10.70
CA VAL A 540 -25.27 22.19 9.67
C VAL A 540 -24.12 23.00 10.26
N VAL A 541 -22.89 22.73 9.83
CA VAL A 541 -21.76 23.60 10.15
C VAL A 541 -21.90 24.86 9.29
N ALA A 542 -22.05 25.98 9.93
CA ALA A 542 -22.30 27.26 9.28
C ALA A 542 -21.17 28.25 9.56
N HIS A 543 -20.67 28.84 8.48
CA HIS A 543 -19.71 29.93 8.48
C HIS A 543 -20.36 31.24 8.01
N ARG A 544 -21.53 31.17 7.37
CA ARG A 544 -22.26 32.33 6.85
C ARG A 544 -23.63 32.51 7.54
N ALA A 545 -24.06 33.74 7.65
CA ALA A 545 -25.36 34.05 8.25
C ALA A 545 -26.54 33.44 7.49
N SER A 546 -26.44 33.33 6.14
CA SER A 546 -27.45 32.68 5.29
C SER A 546 -27.64 31.22 5.69
N THR A 547 -26.54 30.47 5.83
CA THR A 547 -26.56 29.04 6.20
C THR A 547 -27.09 28.84 7.64
N VAL A 548 -26.83 29.79 8.55
CA VAL A 548 -27.41 29.75 9.92
C VAL A 548 -28.92 29.81 9.90
N LEU A 549 -29.51 30.58 8.96
CA LEU A 549 -30.97 30.75 8.82
C LEU A 549 -31.69 29.46 8.34
N LEU A 550 -30.96 28.41 7.96
CA LEU A 550 -31.53 27.08 7.72
C LEU A 550 -31.93 26.36 9.02
N ALA A 551 -31.38 26.78 10.15
CA ALA A 551 -31.51 26.06 11.41
C ALA A 551 -32.58 26.67 12.32
N ASP A 552 -33.27 25.79 13.04
CA ASP A 552 -34.22 26.18 14.09
C ASP A 552 -33.48 26.74 15.31
N ARG A 553 -32.27 26.23 15.57
CA ARG A 553 -31.45 26.59 16.72
C ARG A 553 -29.97 26.60 16.36
N VAL A 554 -29.22 27.45 17.04
CA VAL A 554 -27.77 27.57 16.90
C VAL A 554 -27.08 27.02 18.15
N ALA A 555 -26.00 26.29 17.96
CA ALA A 555 -25.07 25.90 19.02
C ALA A 555 -23.69 26.50 18.71
N MET A 556 -23.25 27.42 19.58
CA MET A 556 -21.95 28.07 19.43
C MET A 556 -20.88 27.31 20.17
N LEU A 557 -19.88 26.86 19.40
CA LEU A 557 -18.74 26.09 19.88
C LEU A 557 -17.53 27.00 20.10
N VAL A 558 -17.06 27.09 21.35
CA VAL A 558 -15.89 27.86 21.75
C VAL A 558 -14.93 26.94 22.52
N GLU A 559 -13.67 26.86 22.11
CA GLU A 559 -12.62 26.06 22.75
C GLU A 559 -13.03 24.62 23.10
N GLY A 560 -13.77 23.99 22.21
CA GLY A 560 -14.22 22.60 22.36
C GLY A 560 -15.42 22.42 23.32
N ARG A 561 -16.13 23.47 23.65
CA ARG A 561 -17.37 23.46 24.49
C ARG A 561 -18.50 24.17 23.78
N ILE A 562 -19.73 23.73 24.04
CA ILE A 562 -20.91 24.51 23.65
C ILE A 562 -21.08 25.64 24.66
N ALA A 563 -20.74 26.87 24.26
CA ALA A 563 -20.82 28.06 25.12
C ALA A 563 -22.25 28.62 25.17
N HIS A 564 -22.92 28.67 24.02
CA HIS A 564 -24.25 29.24 23.89
C HIS A 564 -25.14 28.40 22.99
N THR A 565 -26.42 28.31 23.30
CA THR A 565 -27.46 27.72 22.47
C THR A 565 -28.71 28.61 22.49
N GLY A 566 -29.31 28.83 21.33
CA GLY A 566 -30.52 29.65 21.19
C GLY A 566 -30.91 29.81 19.73
N THR A 567 -31.96 30.56 19.45
CA THR A 567 -32.28 30.96 18.07
C THR A 567 -31.27 31.96 17.55
N HIS A 568 -31.14 32.07 16.23
CA HIS A 568 -30.26 33.08 15.61
C HIS A 568 -30.53 34.51 16.16
N ALA A 569 -31.82 34.88 16.28
CA ALA A 569 -32.20 36.19 16.77
C ALA A 569 -31.82 36.42 18.25
N GLU A 570 -32.02 35.40 19.11
CA GLU A 570 -31.63 35.46 20.53
C GLU A 570 -30.12 35.64 20.70
N LEU A 571 -29.32 34.82 20.00
CA LEU A 571 -27.86 34.88 20.09
C LEU A 571 -27.31 36.19 19.51
N LEU A 572 -27.89 36.67 18.42
CA LEU A 572 -27.53 37.97 17.84
C LEU A 572 -27.78 39.12 18.80
N ALA A 573 -28.85 39.05 19.62
CA ALA A 573 -29.19 40.07 20.59
C ALA A 573 -28.35 39.99 21.87
N THR A 574 -28.00 38.80 22.34
CA THR A 574 -27.46 38.55 23.67
C THR A 574 -25.97 38.20 23.73
N VAL A 575 -25.37 37.70 22.65
CA VAL A 575 -23.99 37.18 22.62
C VAL A 575 -23.12 38.05 21.71
N PRO A 576 -22.25 38.92 22.26
CA PRO A 576 -21.37 39.77 21.46
C PRO A 576 -20.43 38.99 20.56
N GLU A 577 -19.83 37.89 21.06
CA GLU A 577 -18.91 37.04 20.33
C GLU A 577 -19.57 36.37 19.11
N TYR A 578 -20.86 36.07 19.20
CA TYR A 578 -21.63 35.54 18.07
C TYR A 578 -21.83 36.58 16.96
N ARG A 579 -22.07 37.84 17.35
CA ARG A 579 -22.17 38.98 16.40
C ARG A 579 -20.84 39.22 15.68
N GLU A 580 -19.76 39.20 16.44
CA GLU A 580 -18.41 39.41 15.91
C GLU A 580 -18.03 38.31 14.92
N LEU A 581 -18.31 37.04 15.26
CA LEU A 581 -18.06 35.87 14.38
C LEU A 581 -18.75 36.02 13.02
N LEU A 582 -20.02 36.42 13.00
CA LEU A 582 -20.77 36.58 11.75
C LEU A 582 -20.40 37.87 11.00
N SER A 583 -19.99 38.95 11.70
CA SER A 583 -19.58 40.20 11.07
C SER A 583 -18.19 40.10 10.42
N ALA A 584 -17.27 39.34 11.01
CA ALA A 584 -15.97 39.06 10.45
C ALA A 584 -16.08 38.30 9.10
N ASP A 585 -16.96 37.30 9.02
CA ASP A 585 -17.23 36.59 7.77
C ASP A 585 -17.90 37.47 6.70
N TYR A 586 -18.77 38.38 7.11
CA TYR A 586 -19.39 39.37 6.22
C TYR A 586 -18.35 40.34 5.64
N ALA A 587 -17.41 40.82 6.45
CA ALA A 587 -16.32 41.69 6.01
C ALA A 587 -15.38 41.00 5.03
N ILE A 588 -15.02 39.72 5.27
CA ILE A 588 -14.18 38.90 4.38
C ILE A 588 -14.90 38.63 3.05
N SER A 589 -16.21 38.34 3.07
CA SER A 589 -17.00 38.07 1.87
C SER A 589 -17.20 39.29 0.96
N MET A 590 -17.13 40.50 1.53
CA MET A 590 -17.28 41.77 0.79
C MET A 590 -15.93 42.40 0.38
N GLY A 591 -14.79 41.72 0.59
CA GLY A 591 -13.46 42.21 0.19
C GLY A 591 -12.94 43.37 1.08
N GLY A 592 -13.46 43.52 2.28
CA GLY A 592 -12.98 44.47 3.28
C GLY A 592 -11.78 43.92 4.06
N GLU A 593 -10.77 44.77 4.32
CA GLU A 593 -9.69 44.44 5.22
C GLU A 593 -10.24 44.19 6.64
N PRO A 594 -9.69 43.23 7.41
CA PRO A 594 -10.08 43.02 8.80
C PRO A 594 -9.79 44.31 9.57
N VAL A 595 -10.79 44.81 10.28
CA VAL A 595 -10.64 45.93 11.22
C VAL A 595 -9.80 45.42 12.38
N GLU A 596 -8.50 45.78 12.39
CA GLU A 596 -7.65 45.59 13.58
C GLU A 596 -8.15 46.50 14.70
N HIS A 597 -8.48 45.89 15.82
CA HIS A 597 -8.66 46.57 17.11
C HIS A 597 -7.65 46.05 18.13
#